data_448b8ca00e1ef1d91a8cb69ff1b89da0
#
_entry.id   448b8ca00e1ef1d91a8cb69ff1b89da0
#
_cell.length_a   1.000
_cell.length_b   1.000
_cell.length_c   1.000
_cell.angle_alpha   90.00
_cell.angle_beta   90.00
_cell.angle_gamma   90.00
#
_symmetry.space_group_name_H-M   'P 1'
#
loop_
_entity.id
_entity.type
_entity.pdbx_description
1 polymer ?
#
loop_
_entity_poly.entity_id
_entity_poly.type
_entity_poly.pdbx_seq_one_letter_code
_entity_poly.pdbx_strand_id
1 'polypeptide(L)'
;EVANNAEAALNKRDMAHLIHPLHNRAAQTSGKVWTGGEGAFLVDANGDRYIDGLSGLWNNTAGNGRNELAEAGAKQLTEMGYASGYAGSSNAQAIELAERLAKITYSNINHFYFTSGGGESTDTNIKMARYYWKLKGKPEKTKCISRIWGYHGVTLAAMSATGIDAYWPMFEPRVPGFIHIPGPYPYLYEAPEGESQGVAAANELEKAILAAGPDTVAMFIAEPVQGAGGVIVPQDDYFPRIREICDKYEVLLVSDEVITGFGRTGTMFGLEHWGVKPDLIQFAKAITSGYFPLGGIGVSDEITKTMEDSGKPFMHAYTYSAHPVGCAIANAMLSVIETEDFPGQAADKGKRLLNGLKDALGNHPNVGEVRGLGMMCGIEYVKDRSTKEMFEGADGIGAKIHSETMARGMFSRVRGDVYCLAPPIVTGEDTIDQIVDIM
;
A
#
# COMPACT_ATOMS: atom_id res chain seq x y z
N GLU A 1 20.37 -31.47 -13.91
CA GLU A 1 20.34 -32.20 -12.63
C GLU A 1 21.05 -31.44 -11.48
N VAL A 2 22.13 -30.69 -11.74
CA VAL A 2 22.87 -29.94 -10.69
C VAL A 2 22.14 -28.68 -10.27
N ALA A 3 21.44 -28.00 -11.19
CA ALA A 3 20.68 -26.78 -10.89
C ALA A 3 19.46 -27.01 -9.97
N ASN A 4 18.73 -28.12 -10.18
CA ASN A 4 17.59 -28.50 -9.32
C ASN A 4 17.99 -28.82 -7.86
N ASN A 5 19.26 -28.91 -7.57
CA ASN A 5 19.76 -29.28 -6.23
C ASN A 5 20.00 -28.03 -5.33
N ALA A 6 20.24 -26.86 -5.91
CA ALA A 6 20.56 -25.63 -5.13
C ALA A 6 19.33 -25.07 -4.41
N GLU A 7 18.22 -24.89 -5.13
CA GLU A 7 16.96 -24.38 -4.54
C GLU A 7 16.39 -25.38 -3.52
N ALA A 8 16.43 -26.68 -3.83
CA ALA A 8 15.98 -27.73 -2.91
C ALA A 8 16.79 -27.76 -1.60
N ALA A 9 18.11 -27.57 -1.67
CA ALA A 9 18.98 -27.51 -0.49
C ALA A 9 18.67 -26.25 0.36
N LEU A 10 18.42 -25.09 -0.28
CA LEU A 10 18.04 -23.87 0.40
C LEU A 10 16.64 -24.00 1.03
N ASN A 11 15.66 -24.56 0.31
CA ASN A 11 14.32 -24.80 0.83
C ASN A 11 14.31 -25.70 2.08
N LYS A 12 15.17 -26.73 2.12
CA LYS A 12 15.32 -27.58 3.31
C LYS A 12 15.78 -26.78 4.53
N ARG A 13 16.73 -25.88 4.36
CA ARG A 13 17.24 -25.01 5.44
C ARG A 13 16.21 -23.96 5.83
N ASP A 14 15.52 -23.39 4.87
CA ASP A 14 14.42 -22.45 5.06
C ASP A 14 13.32 -23.06 5.93
N MET A 15 12.80 -24.20 5.54
CA MET A 15 11.77 -24.91 6.29
C MET A 15 12.20 -25.32 7.70
N ALA A 16 13.50 -25.51 7.93
CA ALA A 16 14.03 -25.85 9.25
C ALA A 16 14.07 -24.67 10.22
N HIS A 17 14.25 -23.44 9.72
CA HIS A 17 14.62 -22.30 10.56
C HIS A 17 13.76 -21.04 10.38
N LEU A 18 13.06 -20.83 9.25
CA LEU A 18 12.27 -19.66 8.99
C LEU A 18 10.77 -19.89 9.22
N ILE A 19 10.10 -18.85 9.75
CA ILE A 19 8.65 -18.73 9.78
C ILE A 19 8.26 -17.64 8.79
N HIS A 20 7.51 -18.01 7.77
CA HIS A 20 7.11 -17.07 6.73
C HIS A 20 5.84 -16.29 7.08
N PRO A 21 5.73 -15.02 6.60
CA PRO A 21 4.49 -14.26 6.71
C PRO A 21 3.30 -15.00 6.06
N LEU A 22 2.14 -15.00 6.72
CA LEU A 22 0.88 -15.58 6.23
C LEU A 22 0.96 -17.07 5.87
N HIS A 23 1.83 -17.82 6.49
CA HIS A 23 2.15 -19.19 6.08
C HIS A 23 1.63 -20.23 7.07
N ASN A 24 1.05 -21.29 6.54
CA ASN A 24 0.75 -22.47 7.32
C ASN A 24 1.98 -23.41 7.30
N ARG A 25 2.68 -23.50 8.44
CA ARG A 25 3.92 -24.27 8.52
C ARG A 25 3.73 -25.76 8.24
N ALA A 26 2.57 -26.33 8.63
CA ALA A 26 2.28 -27.74 8.37
C ALA A 26 2.04 -28.04 6.87
N ALA A 27 1.51 -27.05 6.14
CA ALA A 27 1.28 -27.13 4.70
C ALA A 27 2.42 -26.51 3.88
N GLN A 28 3.49 -26.06 4.54
CA GLN A 28 4.64 -25.44 3.89
C GLN A 28 5.33 -26.45 2.96
N THR A 29 5.28 -26.13 1.68
CA THR A 29 6.06 -26.81 0.64
C THR A 29 7.23 -25.96 0.23
N SER A 30 8.11 -26.50 -0.63
CA SER A 30 9.19 -25.72 -1.23
C SER A 30 8.62 -24.47 -1.95
N GLY A 31 9.20 -23.31 -1.65
CA GLY A 31 8.91 -22.03 -2.32
C GLY A 31 10.00 -21.64 -3.29
N LYS A 32 9.81 -20.53 -4.00
CA LYS A 32 10.87 -19.88 -4.78
C LYS A 32 11.87 -19.22 -3.84
N VAL A 33 13.14 -19.45 -4.09
CA VAL A 33 14.24 -18.80 -3.37
C VAL A 33 14.91 -17.79 -4.31
N TRP A 34 14.68 -16.53 -4.07
CA TRP A 34 15.21 -15.46 -4.90
C TRP A 34 16.67 -15.16 -4.51
N THR A 35 17.56 -15.11 -5.50
CA THR A 35 18.99 -14.86 -5.32
C THR A 35 19.50 -13.64 -6.07
N GLY A 36 18.68 -13.07 -6.95
CA GLY A 36 19.05 -11.90 -7.72
C GLY A 36 17.86 -11.27 -8.40
N GLY A 37 18.13 -10.16 -9.11
CA GLY A 37 17.15 -9.47 -9.92
C GLY A 37 17.80 -8.36 -10.74
N GLU A 38 17.17 -8.01 -11.86
CA GLU A 38 17.57 -6.92 -12.73
C GLU A 38 16.33 -6.24 -13.32
N GLY A 39 16.20 -4.94 -13.13
CA GLY A 39 15.02 -4.20 -13.59
C GLY A 39 13.72 -4.83 -13.06
N ALA A 40 12.82 -5.18 -13.95
CA ALA A 40 11.53 -5.79 -13.62
C ALA A 40 11.59 -7.32 -13.48
N PHE A 41 12.76 -7.92 -13.31
CA PHE A 41 12.92 -9.37 -13.25
C PHE A 41 13.54 -9.81 -11.93
N LEU A 42 13.09 -10.99 -11.48
CA LEU A 42 13.68 -11.75 -10.37
C LEU A 42 14.41 -12.99 -10.92
N VAL A 43 15.44 -13.43 -10.22
CA VAL A 43 16.20 -14.64 -10.54
C VAL A 43 16.17 -15.55 -9.32
N ASP A 44 15.75 -16.81 -9.52
CA ASP A 44 15.73 -17.80 -8.45
C ASP A 44 17.09 -18.50 -8.25
N ALA A 45 17.17 -19.36 -7.24
CA ALA A 45 18.40 -20.10 -6.91
C ALA A 45 18.85 -21.10 -7.99
N ASN A 46 18.00 -21.43 -8.94
CA ASN A 46 18.33 -22.27 -10.09
C ASN A 46 18.83 -21.45 -11.30
N GLY A 47 18.73 -20.13 -11.21
CA GLY A 47 19.05 -19.20 -12.30
C GLY A 47 17.89 -18.92 -13.24
N ASP A 48 16.69 -19.41 -12.94
CA ASP A 48 15.49 -19.13 -13.74
C ASP A 48 15.00 -17.70 -13.50
N ARG A 49 14.59 -17.05 -14.59
CA ARG A 49 14.19 -15.63 -14.61
C ARG A 49 12.69 -15.49 -14.66
N TYR A 50 12.14 -14.61 -13.83
CA TYR A 50 10.71 -14.34 -13.74
C TYR A 50 10.43 -12.85 -13.84
N ILE A 51 9.35 -12.48 -14.54
CA ILE A 51 8.81 -11.11 -14.48
C ILE A 51 8.28 -10.89 -13.06
N ASP A 52 8.70 -9.80 -12.42
CA ASP A 52 8.16 -9.34 -11.14
C ASP A 52 6.83 -8.60 -11.37
N GLY A 53 5.73 -9.34 -11.39
CA GLY A 53 4.40 -8.81 -11.65
C GLY A 53 3.81 -7.97 -10.52
N LEU A 54 4.50 -7.87 -9.37
CA LEU A 54 3.99 -7.16 -8.19
C LEU A 54 5.02 -6.21 -7.54
N SER A 55 6.13 -5.92 -8.20
CA SER A 55 7.20 -5.10 -7.59
C SER A 55 7.63 -5.64 -6.22
N GLY A 56 8.00 -6.92 -6.14
CA GLY A 56 8.21 -7.62 -4.88
C GLY A 56 6.90 -7.76 -4.09
N LEU A 57 6.61 -6.81 -3.23
CA LEU A 57 5.33 -6.70 -2.53
C LEU A 57 4.80 -5.25 -2.62
N TRP A 58 4.51 -4.79 -3.83
CA TRP A 58 4.04 -3.42 -4.15
C TRP A 58 5.08 -2.33 -3.87
N ASN A 59 6.35 -2.65 -3.72
CA ASN A 59 7.37 -1.72 -3.21
C ASN A 59 8.51 -1.42 -4.19
N ASN A 60 8.95 -2.38 -4.99
CA ASN A 60 10.12 -2.22 -5.86
C ASN A 60 9.75 -1.50 -7.18
N THR A 61 9.44 -0.21 -7.09
CA THR A 61 8.99 0.60 -8.23
C THR A 61 10.11 0.94 -9.20
N ALA A 62 11.35 1.09 -8.71
CA ALA A 62 12.53 1.38 -9.52
C ALA A 62 13.18 0.14 -10.14
N GLY A 63 12.70 -1.06 -9.80
CA GLY A 63 13.32 -2.31 -10.22
C GLY A 63 14.58 -2.66 -9.44
N ASN A 64 15.12 -3.82 -9.76
CA ASN A 64 16.33 -4.35 -9.13
C ASN A 64 17.61 -3.82 -9.80
N GLY A 65 18.74 -3.83 -9.07
CA GLY A 65 20.05 -3.47 -9.63
C GLY A 65 20.30 -1.97 -9.79
N ARG A 66 19.62 -1.11 -9.04
CA ARG A 66 19.82 0.35 -9.08
C ARG A 66 21.05 0.75 -8.27
N ASN A 67 22.14 1.03 -8.97
CA ASN A 67 23.41 1.39 -8.35
C ASN A 67 23.32 2.67 -7.53
N GLU A 68 22.58 3.68 -7.99
CA GLU A 68 22.46 4.96 -7.29
C GLU A 68 21.84 4.80 -5.89
N LEU A 69 20.92 3.87 -5.71
CA LEU A 69 20.33 3.57 -4.40
C LEU A 69 21.31 2.80 -3.51
N ALA A 70 21.99 1.81 -4.09
CA ALA A 70 23.00 1.01 -3.39
C ALA A 70 24.19 1.86 -2.93
N GLU A 71 24.68 2.75 -3.78
CA GLU A 71 25.79 3.66 -3.48
C GLU A 71 25.44 4.67 -2.40
N ALA A 72 24.23 5.26 -2.45
CA ALA A 72 23.74 6.15 -1.40
C ALA A 72 23.70 5.47 -0.04
N GLY A 73 23.20 4.23 0.01
CA GLY A 73 23.17 3.41 1.23
C GLY A 73 24.57 3.07 1.72
N ALA A 74 25.46 2.59 0.85
CA ALA A 74 26.83 2.22 1.20
C ALA A 74 27.61 3.42 1.72
N LYS A 75 27.49 4.59 1.08
CA LYS A 75 28.14 5.83 1.52
C LYS A 75 27.68 6.19 2.93
N GLN A 76 26.35 6.23 3.18
CA GLN A 76 25.83 6.60 4.48
C GLN A 76 26.19 5.59 5.59
N LEU A 77 26.21 4.28 5.28
CA LEU A 77 26.67 3.24 6.21
C LEU A 77 28.13 3.46 6.63
N THR A 78 28.97 3.88 5.70
CA THR A 78 30.40 4.16 5.97
C THR A 78 30.59 5.44 6.78
N GLU A 79 29.83 6.50 6.47
CA GLU A 79 29.96 7.79 7.15
C GLU A 79 29.32 7.76 8.56
N MET A 80 28.10 7.25 8.64
CA MET A 80 27.35 7.15 9.91
C MET A 80 26.18 6.17 9.73
N GLY A 81 26.34 4.94 10.24
CA GLY A 81 25.32 3.89 10.10
C GLY A 81 24.06 4.13 10.92
N TYR A 82 24.16 4.84 12.03
CA TYR A 82 23.01 5.17 12.89
C TYR A 82 23.24 6.44 13.69
N ALA A 83 22.18 7.24 13.83
CA ALA A 83 22.07 8.31 14.82
C ALA A 83 20.65 8.33 15.38
N SER A 84 20.52 8.66 16.66
CA SER A 84 19.21 8.78 17.30
C SER A 84 18.41 9.96 16.76
N GLY A 85 17.12 9.76 16.49
CA GLY A 85 16.15 10.83 16.19
C GLY A 85 15.43 11.39 17.42
N TYR A 86 15.84 10.98 18.63
CA TYR A 86 15.24 11.46 19.87
C TYR A 86 15.55 12.94 20.11
N ALA A 87 14.74 13.57 20.98
CA ALA A 87 14.84 15.00 21.28
C ALA A 87 16.28 15.47 21.54
N GLY A 88 16.68 16.52 20.83
CA GLY A 88 18.03 17.08 20.89
C GLY A 88 19.03 16.45 19.91
N SER A 89 18.60 15.52 19.07
CA SER A 89 19.42 14.87 18.04
C SER A 89 18.67 14.77 16.72
N SER A 90 19.41 14.84 15.60
CA SER A 90 18.89 14.70 14.23
C SER A 90 20.00 14.29 13.29
N ASN A 91 19.71 14.09 12.00
CA ASN A 91 20.70 13.84 10.96
C ASN A 91 20.33 14.56 9.66
N ALA A 92 21.35 14.89 8.86
CA ALA A 92 21.19 15.67 7.65
C ALA A 92 20.29 14.99 6.61
N GLN A 93 20.35 13.67 6.49
CA GLN A 93 19.56 12.92 5.51
C GLN A 93 18.06 12.98 5.82
N ALA A 94 17.69 12.89 7.10
CA ALA A 94 16.30 13.00 7.51
C ALA A 94 15.75 14.42 7.31
N ILE A 95 16.56 15.45 7.58
CA ILE A 95 16.20 16.86 7.36
C ILE A 95 15.97 17.11 5.88
N GLU A 96 16.90 16.70 5.02
CA GLU A 96 16.75 16.84 3.57
C GLU A 96 15.51 16.09 3.05
N LEU A 97 15.30 14.85 3.51
CA LEU A 97 14.15 14.06 3.10
C LEU A 97 12.82 14.75 3.50
N ALA A 98 12.71 15.25 4.72
CA ALA A 98 11.51 15.96 5.18
C ALA A 98 11.25 17.21 4.34
N GLU A 99 12.29 18.00 4.05
CA GLU A 99 12.17 19.18 3.18
C GLU A 99 11.72 18.82 1.77
N ARG A 100 12.25 17.75 1.18
CA ARG A 100 11.87 17.29 -0.16
C ARG A 100 10.44 16.76 -0.19
N LEU A 101 10.04 15.97 0.82
CA LEU A 101 8.68 15.49 0.95
C LEU A 101 7.67 16.63 1.06
N ALA A 102 7.97 17.70 1.81
CA ALA A 102 7.11 18.87 1.91
C ALA A 102 6.84 19.55 0.56
N LYS A 103 7.78 19.47 -0.38
CA LYS A 103 7.64 20.05 -1.73
C LYS A 103 6.78 19.21 -2.68
N ILE A 104 6.66 17.90 -2.45
CA ILE A 104 5.99 16.97 -3.37
C ILE A 104 4.67 16.40 -2.83
N THR A 105 4.40 16.54 -1.53
CA THR A 105 3.15 16.10 -0.91
C THR A 105 2.03 17.13 -1.06
N TYR A 106 0.89 16.87 -0.45
CA TYR A 106 -0.24 17.80 -0.41
C TYR A 106 0.16 19.13 0.25
N SER A 107 -0.25 20.25 -0.31
CA SER A 107 0.23 21.59 0.06
C SER A 107 -0.04 22.00 1.52
N ASN A 108 -0.88 21.26 2.23
CA ASN A 108 -1.16 21.43 3.66
C ASN A 108 -0.34 20.50 4.56
N ILE A 109 0.54 19.66 4.00
CA ILE A 109 1.36 18.68 4.74
C ILE A 109 2.82 19.08 4.62
N ASN A 110 3.39 19.60 5.70
CA ASN A 110 4.76 20.13 5.73
C ASN A 110 5.65 19.51 6.82
N HIS A 111 5.11 18.63 7.66
CA HIS A 111 5.85 18.01 8.75
C HIS A 111 5.72 16.49 8.70
N PHE A 112 6.81 15.80 9.02
CA PHE A 112 6.91 14.34 8.85
C PHE A 112 7.48 13.68 10.09
N TYR A 113 6.97 12.48 10.37
CA TYR A 113 7.52 11.56 11.37
C TYR A 113 7.87 10.25 10.67
N PHE A 114 9.13 9.81 10.79
CA PHE A 114 9.59 8.61 10.11
C PHE A 114 9.48 7.36 10.97
N THR A 115 9.17 6.25 10.32
CA THR A 115 9.00 4.90 10.89
C THR A 115 9.83 3.89 10.10
N SER A 116 9.75 2.60 10.45
CA SER A 116 10.43 1.53 9.71
C SER A 116 9.54 0.86 8.66
N GLY A 117 8.25 1.20 8.61
CA GLY A 117 7.32 0.59 7.66
C GLY A 117 5.87 1.03 7.83
N GLY A 118 4.98 0.54 6.95
CA GLY A 118 3.59 0.97 6.88
C GLY A 118 2.76 0.67 8.11
N GLY A 119 2.96 -0.48 8.77
CA GLY A 119 2.23 -0.84 10.00
C GLY A 119 2.53 0.11 11.15
N GLU A 120 3.80 0.45 11.35
CA GLU A 120 4.21 1.49 12.33
C GLU A 120 3.64 2.86 11.97
N SER A 121 3.58 3.18 10.67
CA SER A 121 2.99 4.44 10.20
C SER A 121 1.48 4.50 10.53
N THR A 122 0.76 3.41 10.38
CA THR A 122 -0.65 3.31 10.77
C THR A 122 -0.83 3.53 12.27
N ASP A 123 -0.07 2.83 13.10
CA ASP A 123 -0.11 3.02 14.56
C ASP A 123 0.23 4.46 14.96
N THR A 124 1.19 5.08 14.28
CA THR A 124 1.58 6.47 14.49
C THR A 124 0.43 7.43 14.16
N ASN A 125 -0.26 7.22 13.02
CA ASN A 125 -1.42 8.04 12.63
C ASN A 125 -2.60 7.89 13.60
N ILE A 126 -2.89 6.67 14.07
CA ILE A 126 -3.92 6.44 15.08
C ILE A 126 -3.60 7.20 16.38
N LYS A 127 -2.35 7.14 16.82
CA LYS A 127 -1.89 7.89 18.00
C LYS A 127 -1.90 9.40 17.76
N MET A 128 -1.50 9.87 16.59
CA MET A 128 -1.53 11.28 16.21
C MET A 128 -2.96 11.84 16.24
N ALA A 129 -3.92 11.11 15.68
CA ALA A 129 -5.32 11.50 15.70
C ALA A 129 -5.88 11.61 17.13
N ARG A 130 -5.63 10.60 17.97
CA ARG A 130 -6.04 10.64 19.39
C ARG A 130 -5.37 11.77 20.17
N TYR A 131 -4.09 12.01 19.91
CA TYR A 131 -3.33 13.11 20.52
C TYR A 131 -3.90 14.47 20.12
N TYR A 132 -4.11 14.70 18.82
CA TYR A 132 -4.70 15.92 18.30
C TYR A 132 -6.05 16.24 18.95
N TRP A 133 -6.98 15.28 18.98
CA TRP A 133 -8.30 15.50 19.56
C TRP A 133 -8.26 15.78 21.06
N LYS A 134 -7.34 15.17 21.79
CA LYS A 134 -7.13 15.51 23.20
C LYS A 134 -6.62 16.93 23.38
N LEU A 135 -5.71 17.40 22.53
CA LEU A 135 -5.25 18.78 22.53
C LEU A 135 -6.38 19.76 22.20
N LYS A 136 -7.29 19.38 21.35
CA LYS A 136 -8.50 20.17 20.98
C LYS A 136 -9.61 20.11 22.05
N GLY A 137 -9.37 19.45 23.21
CA GLY A 137 -10.38 19.33 24.28
C GLY A 137 -11.50 18.32 23.96
N LYS A 138 -11.28 17.40 23.01
CA LYS A 138 -12.24 16.36 22.59
C LYS A 138 -11.66 14.94 22.88
N PRO A 139 -11.42 14.57 24.16
CA PRO A 139 -10.71 13.33 24.51
C PRO A 139 -11.47 12.04 24.14
N GLU A 140 -12.79 12.13 23.94
CA GLU A 140 -13.63 10.98 23.55
C GLU A 140 -13.50 10.59 22.08
N LYS A 141 -12.93 11.45 21.22
CA LYS A 141 -12.65 11.14 19.81
C LYS A 141 -11.46 10.20 19.70
N THR A 142 -11.73 8.89 19.74
CA THR A 142 -10.72 7.84 19.75
C THR A 142 -10.94 6.75 18.72
N LYS A 143 -12.16 6.66 18.15
CA LYS A 143 -12.53 5.60 17.19
C LYS A 143 -11.93 5.87 15.81
N CYS A 144 -11.58 4.77 15.15
CA CYS A 144 -11.10 4.76 13.76
C CYS A 144 -12.11 4.01 12.88
N ILE A 145 -12.50 4.62 11.77
CA ILE A 145 -13.31 3.98 10.73
C ILE A 145 -12.40 3.65 9.55
N SER A 146 -12.55 2.46 9.00
CA SER A 146 -11.85 1.98 7.81
C SER A 146 -12.80 1.18 6.91
N ARG A 147 -12.28 0.62 5.81
CA ARG A 147 -13.13 -0.08 4.84
C ARG A 147 -12.89 -1.58 4.85
N ILE A 148 -13.94 -2.34 4.58
CA ILE A 148 -13.84 -3.75 4.21
C ILE A 148 -12.90 -3.88 3.00
N TRP A 149 -12.04 -4.90 3.01
CA TRP A 149 -10.93 -5.10 2.06
C TRP A 149 -9.82 -4.03 2.13
N GLY A 150 -9.86 -3.08 3.06
CA GLY A 150 -8.73 -2.20 3.33
C GLY A 150 -7.59 -2.94 4.03
N TYR A 151 -6.34 -2.59 3.70
CA TYR A 151 -5.17 -3.14 4.35
C TYR A 151 -4.27 -2.02 4.87
N HIS A 152 -4.01 -2.02 6.17
CA HIS A 152 -3.26 -0.95 6.85
C HIS A 152 -2.09 -1.47 7.69
N GLY A 153 -1.77 -2.76 7.59
CA GLY A 153 -0.72 -3.41 8.36
C GLY A 153 -1.24 -4.45 9.35
N VAL A 154 -0.33 -5.02 10.14
CA VAL A 154 -0.60 -6.17 11.03
C VAL A 154 -0.03 -6.03 12.45
N THR A 155 0.44 -4.85 12.85
CA THR A 155 0.55 -4.52 14.29
C THR A 155 -0.84 -4.54 14.90
N LEU A 156 -0.99 -4.69 16.21
CA LEU A 156 -2.32 -4.89 16.81
C LEU A 156 -3.33 -3.79 16.42
N ALA A 157 -2.94 -2.52 16.43
CA ALA A 157 -3.83 -1.45 16.04
C ALA A 157 -4.01 -1.36 14.52
N ALA A 158 -2.94 -1.53 13.74
CA ALA A 158 -3.03 -1.56 12.28
C ALA A 158 -3.87 -2.75 11.77
N MET A 159 -3.72 -3.94 12.39
CA MET A 159 -4.56 -5.10 12.11
C MET A 159 -6.03 -4.83 12.43
N SER A 160 -6.30 -4.10 13.51
CA SER A 160 -7.66 -3.70 13.87
C SER A 160 -8.28 -2.72 12.88
N ALA A 161 -7.47 -1.88 12.22
CA ALA A 161 -7.89 -1.01 11.12
C ALA A 161 -8.01 -1.77 9.79
N THR A 162 -7.22 -2.83 9.57
CA THR A 162 -7.30 -3.67 8.37
C THR A 162 -8.66 -4.34 8.29
N GLY A 163 -9.35 -4.18 7.16
CA GLY A 163 -10.71 -4.70 6.91
C GLY A 163 -10.75 -6.03 6.17
N ILE A 164 -9.65 -6.80 6.20
CA ILE A 164 -9.57 -8.16 5.67
C ILE A 164 -9.67 -9.11 6.87
N ASP A 165 -10.84 -9.70 7.05
CA ASP A 165 -11.22 -10.48 8.24
C ASP A 165 -10.34 -11.70 8.51
N ALA A 166 -9.74 -12.28 7.48
CA ALA A 166 -8.82 -13.41 7.62
C ALA A 166 -7.61 -13.13 8.56
N TYR A 167 -7.27 -11.86 8.81
CA TYR A 167 -6.19 -11.48 9.73
C TYR A 167 -6.59 -11.52 11.20
N TRP A 168 -7.88 -11.61 11.56
CA TRP A 168 -8.34 -11.36 12.93
C TRP A 168 -8.41 -12.60 13.84
N PRO A 169 -8.95 -13.76 13.41
CA PRO A 169 -9.43 -14.80 14.34
C PRO A 169 -8.38 -15.33 15.32
N MET A 170 -7.13 -15.47 14.88
CA MET A 170 -6.07 -16.03 15.72
C MET A 170 -5.42 -15.02 16.65
N PHE A 171 -5.79 -13.72 16.53
CA PHE A 171 -5.18 -12.62 17.28
C PHE A 171 -6.20 -11.78 18.05
N GLU A 172 -7.43 -12.28 18.17
CA GLU A 172 -8.46 -11.66 19.03
C GLU A 172 -8.03 -11.68 20.51
N PRO A 173 -8.38 -10.68 21.33
CA PRO A 173 -9.23 -9.54 20.96
C PRO A 173 -8.48 -8.44 20.22
N ARG A 174 -9.12 -7.85 19.22
CA ARG A 174 -8.60 -6.65 18.53
C ARG A 174 -8.61 -5.45 19.47
N VAL A 175 -7.86 -4.41 19.11
CA VAL A 175 -7.93 -3.12 19.79
C VAL A 175 -9.35 -2.55 19.65
N PRO A 176 -9.99 -2.10 20.73
CA PRO A 176 -11.35 -1.58 20.64
C PRO A 176 -11.42 -0.23 19.92
N GLY A 177 -12.59 0.09 19.35
CA GLY A 177 -12.86 1.37 18.72
C GLY A 177 -12.57 1.42 17.21
N PHE A 178 -12.46 0.26 16.54
CA PHE A 178 -12.32 0.16 15.08
C PHE A 178 -13.63 -0.30 14.46
N ILE A 179 -14.07 0.43 13.42
CA ILE A 179 -15.32 0.19 12.72
C ILE A 179 -15.01 0.03 11.23
N HIS A 180 -15.57 -1.00 10.60
CA HIS A 180 -15.38 -1.28 9.18
C HIS A 180 -16.67 -1.03 8.41
N ILE A 181 -16.57 -0.29 7.30
CA ILE A 181 -17.69 0.03 6.43
C ILE A 181 -17.53 -0.60 5.05
N PRO A 182 -18.58 -0.79 4.26
CA PRO A 182 -18.46 -1.16 2.86
C PRO A 182 -17.55 -0.19 2.11
N GLY A 183 -16.70 -0.72 1.23
CA GLY A 183 -15.82 0.07 0.37
C GLY A 183 -16.47 0.41 -0.97
N PRO A 184 -15.87 1.32 -1.75
CA PRO A 184 -16.35 1.70 -3.07
C PRO A 184 -15.95 0.67 -4.14
N TYR A 185 -16.35 -0.59 -3.96
CA TYR A 185 -16.00 -1.70 -4.85
C TYR A 185 -16.89 -1.67 -6.11
N PRO A 186 -16.44 -1.14 -7.28
CA PRO A 186 -17.34 -0.88 -8.39
C PRO A 186 -18.08 -2.12 -8.88
N TYR A 187 -17.43 -3.29 -8.85
CA TYR A 187 -18.02 -4.54 -9.31
C TYR A 187 -19.09 -5.11 -8.36
N LEU A 188 -18.91 -4.92 -7.04
CA LEU A 188 -19.75 -5.58 -6.02
C LEU A 188 -20.69 -4.64 -5.26
N TYR A 189 -20.37 -3.35 -5.14
CA TYR A 189 -21.19 -2.42 -4.38
C TYR A 189 -22.45 -2.06 -5.16
N GLU A 190 -23.61 -2.28 -4.56
CA GLU A 190 -24.91 -1.93 -5.12
C GLU A 190 -25.41 -0.63 -4.48
N ALA A 191 -25.51 0.43 -5.29
CA ALA A 191 -26.08 1.70 -4.85
C ALA A 191 -27.61 1.61 -4.86
N PRO A 192 -28.30 2.36 -3.97
CA PRO A 192 -29.73 2.57 -4.07
C PRO A 192 -30.13 3.16 -5.43
N GLU A 193 -31.35 2.85 -5.89
CA GLU A 193 -31.84 3.33 -7.18
C GLU A 193 -31.81 4.87 -7.25
N GLY A 194 -31.20 5.37 -8.31
CA GLY A 194 -31.06 6.82 -8.57
C GLY A 194 -29.91 7.50 -7.85
N GLU A 195 -29.13 6.78 -7.03
CA GLU A 195 -27.92 7.33 -6.41
C GLU A 195 -26.65 6.98 -7.21
N SER A 196 -25.67 7.91 -7.22
CA SER A 196 -24.33 7.60 -7.68
C SER A 196 -23.69 6.55 -6.78
N GLN A 197 -23.05 5.54 -7.39
CA GLN A 197 -22.41 4.46 -6.64
C GLN A 197 -21.29 4.98 -5.72
N GLY A 198 -20.49 5.97 -6.18
CA GLY A 198 -19.44 6.55 -5.37
C GLY A 198 -19.97 7.34 -4.19
N VAL A 199 -21.01 8.17 -4.40
CA VAL A 199 -21.64 8.94 -3.31
C VAL A 199 -22.34 8.00 -2.33
N ALA A 200 -23.07 6.99 -2.81
CA ALA A 200 -23.73 6.00 -1.94
C ALA A 200 -22.72 5.24 -1.07
N ALA A 201 -21.60 4.79 -1.65
CA ALA A 201 -20.53 4.14 -0.90
C ALA A 201 -19.86 5.10 0.10
N ALA A 202 -19.66 6.36 -0.25
CA ALA A 202 -19.12 7.36 0.67
C ALA A 202 -20.09 7.65 1.83
N ASN A 203 -21.38 7.66 1.60
CA ASN A 203 -22.41 7.87 2.63
C ASN A 203 -22.43 6.76 3.69
N GLU A 204 -21.84 5.58 3.43
CA GLU A 204 -21.62 4.56 4.47
C GLU A 204 -20.75 5.09 5.62
N LEU A 205 -19.79 5.99 5.32
CA LEU A 205 -19.01 6.68 6.36
C LEU A 205 -19.93 7.56 7.24
N GLU A 206 -20.82 8.36 6.65
CA GLU A 206 -21.74 9.21 7.41
C GLU A 206 -22.65 8.39 8.33
N LYS A 207 -23.21 7.28 7.81
CA LYS A 207 -24.03 6.35 8.60
C LYS A 207 -23.26 5.80 9.80
N ALA A 208 -22.00 5.38 9.58
CA ALA A 208 -21.15 4.83 10.63
C ALA A 208 -20.78 5.87 11.69
N ILE A 209 -20.48 7.11 11.28
CA ILE A 209 -20.18 8.22 12.20
C ILE A 209 -21.40 8.51 13.08
N LEU A 210 -22.58 8.60 12.49
CA LEU A 210 -23.83 8.85 13.23
C LEU A 210 -24.15 7.72 14.21
N ALA A 211 -23.97 6.47 13.79
CA ALA A 211 -24.21 5.30 14.64
C ALA A 211 -23.18 5.19 15.78
N ALA A 212 -21.94 5.55 15.55
CA ALA A 212 -20.88 5.52 16.57
C ALA A 212 -20.95 6.66 17.57
N GLY A 213 -21.62 7.76 17.22
CA GLY A 213 -21.60 9.05 17.89
C GLY A 213 -20.50 9.95 17.33
N PRO A 214 -20.84 11.06 16.64
CA PRO A 214 -19.85 11.92 15.96
C PRO A 214 -18.71 12.39 16.86
N ASP A 215 -19.00 12.68 18.13
CA ASP A 215 -18.01 13.15 19.11
C ASP A 215 -17.04 12.05 19.58
N THR A 216 -17.18 10.82 19.08
CA THR A 216 -16.31 9.69 19.44
C THR A 216 -15.39 9.24 18.30
N VAL A 217 -15.62 9.70 17.06
CA VAL A 217 -14.86 9.28 15.89
C VAL A 217 -13.70 10.24 15.65
N ALA A 218 -12.48 9.72 15.73
CA ALA A 218 -11.25 10.50 15.56
C ALA A 218 -10.85 10.64 14.09
N MET A 219 -10.95 9.54 13.33
CA MET A 219 -10.38 9.47 11.99
C MET A 219 -11.09 8.45 11.10
N PHE A 220 -10.99 8.69 9.80
CA PHE A 220 -11.25 7.71 8.74
C PHE A 220 -9.95 7.47 7.97
N ILE A 221 -9.52 6.21 7.87
CA ILE A 221 -8.33 5.82 7.12
C ILE A 221 -8.72 5.09 5.84
N ALA A 222 -8.12 5.49 4.73
CA ALA A 222 -8.42 4.93 3.43
C ALA A 222 -7.20 4.93 2.50
N GLU A 223 -6.99 3.82 1.81
CA GLU A 223 -6.12 3.77 0.62
C GLU A 223 -6.82 4.50 -0.54
N PRO A 224 -6.17 5.37 -1.31
CA PRO A 224 -6.76 5.92 -2.54
C PRO A 224 -7.24 4.84 -3.51
N VAL A 225 -6.46 3.80 -3.70
CA VAL A 225 -6.83 2.54 -4.36
C VAL A 225 -6.53 1.41 -3.38
N GLN A 226 -7.49 0.57 -3.07
CA GLN A 226 -7.28 -0.56 -2.17
C GLN A 226 -6.44 -1.63 -2.88
N GLY A 227 -5.15 -1.70 -2.54
CA GLY A 227 -4.20 -2.58 -3.24
C GLY A 227 -4.39 -4.04 -2.88
N ALA A 228 -4.08 -4.42 -1.65
CA ALA A 228 -4.17 -5.80 -1.15
C ALA A 228 -5.60 -6.36 -1.20
N GLY A 229 -6.60 -5.51 -1.12
CA GLY A 229 -8.02 -5.85 -1.27
C GLY A 229 -8.45 -6.24 -2.68
N GLY A 230 -7.58 -6.11 -3.68
CA GLY A 230 -7.84 -6.55 -5.05
C GLY A 230 -7.87 -5.41 -6.08
N VAL A 231 -7.07 -4.37 -5.89
CA VAL A 231 -7.00 -3.19 -6.77
C VAL A 231 -8.37 -2.55 -6.97
N ILE A 232 -8.99 -2.16 -5.88
CA ILE A 232 -10.31 -1.52 -5.89
C ILE A 232 -10.13 -0.03 -6.13
N VAL A 233 -10.55 0.44 -7.30
CA VAL A 233 -10.46 1.84 -7.73
C VAL A 233 -11.81 2.53 -7.48
N PRO A 234 -11.86 3.55 -6.61
CA PRO A 234 -13.11 4.29 -6.34
C PRO A 234 -13.62 5.07 -7.55
N GLN A 235 -14.92 5.34 -7.54
CA GLN A 235 -15.55 6.26 -8.49
C GLN A 235 -15.07 7.71 -8.26
N ASP A 236 -15.22 8.57 -9.28
CA ASP A 236 -14.70 9.94 -9.27
C ASP A 236 -15.31 10.82 -8.17
N ASP A 237 -16.55 10.54 -7.76
CA ASP A 237 -17.27 11.30 -6.74
C ASP A 237 -17.15 10.75 -5.31
N TYR A 238 -16.41 9.64 -5.12
CA TYR A 238 -16.26 8.99 -3.82
C TYR A 238 -15.47 9.86 -2.83
N PHE A 239 -14.23 10.18 -3.11
CA PHE A 239 -13.37 10.92 -2.18
C PHE A 239 -13.80 12.38 -1.99
N PRO A 240 -14.30 13.12 -2.99
CA PRO A 240 -14.91 14.42 -2.73
C PRO A 240 -16.03 14.34 -1.67
N ARG A 241 -16.91 13.34 -1.77
CA ARG A 241 -17.97 13.14 -0.75
C ARG A 241 -17.41 12.72 0.61
N ILE A 242 -16.38 11.87 0.65
CA ILE A 242 -15.66 11.51 1.88
C ILE A 242 -15.11 12.77 2.57
N ARG A 243 -14.48 13.70 1.82
CA ARG A 243 -13.94 14.93 2.40
C ARG A 243 -15.04 15.79 3.01
N GLU A 244 -16.16 15.97 2.32
CA GLU A 244 -17.32 16.69 2.85
C GLU A 244 -17.84 16.09 4.17
N ILE A 245 -17.94 14.77 4.26
CA ILE A 245 -18.40 14.07 5.47
C ILE A 245 -17.41 14.28 6.61
N CYS A 246 -16.10 14.08 6.35
CA CYS A 246 -15.05 14.29 7.34
C CYS A 246 -15.07 15.74 7.89
N ASP A 247 -15.20 16.72 7.02
CA ASP A 247 -15.27 18.14 7.42
C ASP A 247 -16.52 18.42 8.26
N LYS A 248 -17.67 17.90 7.85
CA LYS A 248 -18.96 18.09 8.54
C LYS A 248 -18.94 17.59 9.98
N TYR A 249 -18.29 16.46 10.23
CA TYR A 249 -18.28 15.81 11.54
C TYR A 249 -16.96 15.95 12.30
N GLU A 250 -16.05 16.77 11.80
CA GLU A 250 -14.72 16.96 12.40
C GLU A 250 -14.01 15.61 12.60
N VAL A 251 -13.91 14.81 11.54
CA VAL A 251 -13.21 13.54 11.48
C VAL A 251 -11.96 13.72 10.62
N LEU A 252 -10.79 13.34 11.12
CA LEU A 252 -9.56 13.44 10.32
C LEU A 252 -9.58 12.43 9.17
N LEU A 253 -9.28 12.90 7.96
CA LEU A 253 -9.05 12.04 6.80
C LEU A 253 -7.57 11.65 6.75
N VAL A 254 -7.31 10.35 6.85
CA VAL A 254 -5.96 9.76 6.72
C VAL A 254 -5.86 9.02 5.40
N SER A 255 -4.98 9.49 4.52
CA SER A 255 -4.68 8.79 3.28
C SER A 255 -3.56 7.78 3.48
N ASP A 256 -3.88 6.51 3.29
CA ASP A 256 -2.87 5.44 3.26
C ASP A 256 -2.26 5.35 1.86
N GLU A 257 -1.13 6.02 1.70
CA GLU A 257 -0.34 6.09 0.47
C GLU A 257 0.82 5.08 0.42
N VAL A 258 0.76 4.06 1.27
CA VAL A 258 1.83 3.04 1.36
C VAL A 258 2.04 2.32 0.03
N ILE A 259 0.97 2.04 -0.72
CA ILE A 259 1.05 1.47 -2.07
C ILE A 259 0.96 2.57 -3.15
N THR A 260 0.04 3.51 -2.99
CA THR A 260 -0.33 4.47 -4.03
C THR A 260 0.64 5.64 -4.18
N GLY A 261 1.47 5.91 -3.19
CA GLY A 261 2.42 7.02 -3.21
C GLY A 261 3.59 6.82 -4.18
N PHE A 262 4.26 7.91 -4.47
CA PHE A 262 5.51 7.98 -5.25
C PHE A 262 5.36 7.51 -6.71
N GLY A 263 4.25 7.83 -7.33
CA GLY A 263 4.05 7.67 -8.77
C GLY A 263 3.25 6.44 -9.20
N ARG A 264 3.01 5.46 -8.33
CA ARG A 264 2.37 4.17 -8.66
C ARG A 264 1.08 4.30 -9.46
N THR A 265 0.21 5.26 -9.12
CA THR A 265 -1.11 5.43 -9.76
C THR A 265 -1.12 6.39 -10.95
N GLY A 266 0.03 6.98 -11.31
CA GLY A 266 0.13 7.97 -12.37
C GLY A 266 0.13 9.43 -11.88
N THR A 267 0.04 9.64 -10.57
CA THR A 267 0.29 10.91 -9.88
C THR A 267 1.30 10.68 -8.76
N MET A 268 1.87 11.73 -8.18
CA MET A 268 2.84 11.55 -7.09
C MET A 268 2.18 10.88 -5.88
N PHE A 269 0.97 11.30 -5.51
CA PHE A 269 0.14 10.69 -4.46
C PHE A 269 -1.28 10.41 -4.97
N GLY A 270 -1.90 9.35 -4.44
CA GLY A 270 -3.12 8.80 -5.02
C GLY A 270 -4.35 9.71 -4.95
N LEU A 271 -4.56 10.45 -3.85
CA LEU A 271 -5.73 11.32 -3.72
C LEU A 271 -5.70 12.53 -4.68
N GLU A 272 -4.57 12.81 -5.33
CA GLU A 272 -4.50 13.85 -6.37
C GLU A 272 -5.48 13.60 -7.52
N HIS A 273 -5.78 12.32 -7.82
CA HIS A 273 -6.78 11.96 -8.84
C HIS A 273 -8.17 12.51 -8.55
N TRP A 274 -8.50 12.70 -7.29
CA TRP A 274 -9.81 13.22 -6.83
C TRP A 274 -9.77 14.68 -6.37
N GLY A 275 -8.59 15.33 -6.44
CA GLY A 275 -8.44 16.72 -5.98
C GLY A 275 -8.66 16.91 -4.47
N VAL A 276 -8.53 15.86 -3.67
CA VAL A 276 -8.78 15.86 -2.23
C VAL A 276 -7.48 15.93 -1.45
N LYS A 277 -7.45 16.78 -0.41
CA LYS A 277 -6.33 16.88 0.53
C LYS A 277 -6.67 16.18 1.83
N PRO A 278 -5.85 15.23 2.29
CA PRO A 278 -6.01 14.61 3.59
C PRO A 278 -5.45 15.48 4.72
N ASP A 279 -5.82 15.15 5.96
CA ASP A 279 -5.25 15.77 7.17
C ASP A 279 -3.96 15.09 7.60
N LEU A 280 -3.84 13.80 7.33
CA LEU A 280 -2.68 12.95 7.58
C LEU A 280 -2.46 12.04 6.37
N ILE A 281 -1.19 11.75 6.10
CA ILE A 281 -0.81 10.69 5.16
C ILE A 281 0.06 9.66 5.86
N GLN A 282 0.16 8.47 5.28
CA GLN A 282 1.19 7.50 5.61
C GLN A 282 1.82 6.94 4.36
N PHE A 283 3.10 6.63 4.44
CA PHE A 283 3.88 6.11 3.33
C PHE A 283 4.93 5.09 3.81
N ALA A 284 5.36 4.23 2.91
CA ALA A 284 6.44 3.26 3.05
C ALA A 284 6.84 2.76 1.66
N LYS A 285 7.24 1.50 1.54
CA LYS A 285 7.43 0.79 0.26
C LYS A 285 8.24 1.57 -0.78
N ALA A 286 7.57 2.22 -1.72
CA ALA A 286 8.19 2.91 -2.85
C ALA A 286 9.13 4.06 -2.46
N ILE A 287 9.03 4.60 -1.25
CA ILE A 287 9.93 5.68 -0.81
C ILE A 287 11.41 5.29 -0.88
N THR A 288 11.71 4.00 -0.70
CA THR A 288 13.06 3.43 -0.89
C THR A 288 13.09 2.38 -2.00
N SER A 289 12.00 2.19 -2.72
CA SER A 289 11.83 1.07 -3.66
C SER A 289 12.12 -0.32 -3.06
N GLY A 290 11.96 -0.45 -1.74
CA GLY A 290 12.25 -1.69 -1.02
C GLY A 290 13.74 -1.94 -0.72
N TYR A 291 14.63 -1.02 -1.07
CA TYR A 291 16.07 -1.16 -0.84
C TYR A 291 16.46 -1.02 0.63
N PHE A 292 15.62 -0.38 1.42
CA PHE A 292 15.77 -0.28 2.88
C PHE A 292 14.40 -0.13 3.56
N PRO A 293 14.18 -0.73 4.75
CA PRO A 293 12.96 -0.53 5.52
C PRO A 293 12.82 0.92 5.99
N LEU A 294 11.85 1.65 5.44
CA LEU A 294 11.52 3.02 5.83
C LEU A 294 10.04 3.27 5.59
N GLY A 295 9.43 4.02 6.48
CA GLY A 295 8.09 4.55 6.33
C GLY A 295 7.96 5.89 7.04
N GLY A 296 6.78 6.42 7.08
CA GLY A 296 6.50 7.66 7.80
C GLY A 296 5.05 8.10 7.68
N ILE A 297 4.77 9.18 8.38
CA ILE A 297 3.54 9.94 8.24
C ILE A 297 3.84 11.38 7.86
N GLY A 298 2.93 12.00 7.15
CA GLY A 298 2.89 13.44 6.94
C GLY A 298 1.72 14.04 7.69
N VAL A 299 1.94 15.19 8.31
CA VAL A 299 1.03 15.84 9.25
C VAL A 299 0.65 17.21 8.70
N SER A 300 -0.65 17.55 8.72
CA SER A 300 -1.12 18.84 8.26
C SER A 300 -0.69 19.99 9.19
N ASP A 301 -0.59 21.18 8.61
CA ASP A 301 -0.20 22.41 9.32
C ASP A 301 -1.14 22.74 10.48
N GLU A 302 -2.43 22.43 10.36
CA GLU A 302 -3.39 22.62 11.46
C GLU A 302 -3.04 21.73 12.67
N ILE A 303 -2.74 20.45 12.43
CA ILE A 303 -2.37 19.52 13.49
C ILE A 303 -1.05 19.95 14.11
N THR A 304 -0.05 20.28 13.30
CA THR A 304 1.27 20.71 13.78
C THR A 304 1.18 21.97 14.61
N LYS A 305 0.42 22.98 14.12
CA LYS A 305 0.18 24.21 14.89
C LYS A 305 -0.50 23.92 16.23
N THR A 306 -1.47 23.01 16.26
CA THR A 306 -2.14 22.61 17.52
C THR A 306 -1.15 21.96 18.50
N MET A 307 -0.20 21.16 17.99
CA MET A 307 0.87 20.58 18.81
C MET A 307 1.77 21.66 19.40
N GLU A 308 2.24 22.61 18.58
CA GLU A 308 3.09 23.73 18.98
C GLU A 308 2.41 24.59 20.03
N ASP A 309 1.19 25.02 19.78
CA ASP A 309 0.41 25.88 20.68
C ASP A 309 0.13 25.21 22.04
N SER A 310 0.06 23.86 22.08
CA SER A 310 -0.21 23.11 23.31
C SER A 310 1.01 23.03 24.24
N GLY A 311 2.22 23.09 23.70
CA GLY A 311 3.46 22.84 24.44
C GLY A 311 3.60 21.44 25.02
N LYS A 312 2.70 20.49 24.68
CA LYS A 312 2.72 19.11 25.20
C LYS A 312 3.56 18.20 24.30
N PRO A 313 4.36 17.30 24.87
CA PRO A 313 5.17 16.38 24.07
C PRO A 313 4.30 15.30 23.40
N PHE A 314 4.65 14.94 22.18
CA PHE A 314 4.14 13.74 21.50
C PHE A 314 4.97 12.54 21.95
N MET A 315 4.52 11.84 22.99
CA MET A 315 5.24 10.72 23.64
C MET A 315 5.10 9.44 22.82
N HIS A 316 5.74 9.44 21.65
CA HIS A 316 5.77 8.34 20.69
C HIS A 316 7.14 8.29 20.02
N ALA A 317 7.78 7.14 20.03
CA ALA A 317 9.13 6.98 19.52
C ALA A 317 9.40 5.54 19.07
N TYR A 318 10.13 5.43 17.99
CA TYR A 318 10.74 4.18 17.52
C TYR A 318 12.25 4.36 17.48
N THR A 319 13.01 3.34 17.86
CA THR A 319 14.48 3.37 17.83
C THR A 319 15.02 3.75 16.46
N TYR A 320 14.42 3.22 15.40
CA TYR A 320 14.87 3.43 14.02
C TYR A 320 14.13 4.56 13.28
N SER A 321 13.40 5.40 14.02
CA SER A 321 12.80 6.60 13.43
C SER A 321 13.87 7.48 12.80
N ALA A 322 13.64 7.93 11.57
CA ALA A 322 14.57 8.77 10.81
C ALA A 322 15.97 8.14 10.62
N HIS A 323 16.04 6.82 10.40
CA HIS A 323 17.30 6.10 10.19
C HIS A 323 18.10 6.74 9.05
N PRO A 324 19.37 7.17 9.29
CA PRO A 324 20.11 7.95 8.30
C PRO A 324 20.33 7.20 6.98
N VAL A 325 20.55 5.89 7.02
CA VAL A 325 20.73 5.08 5.79
C VAL A 325 19.44 4.99 4.99
N GLY A 326 18.31 4.74 5.66
CA GLY A 326 16.99 4.73 5.01
C GLY A 326 16.65 6.08 4.37
N CYS A 327 16.91 7.18 5.09
CA CYS A 327 16.71 8.54 4.58
C CYS A 327 17.63 8.87 3.40
N ALA A 328 18.89 8.44 3.42
CA ALA A 328 19.83 8.63 2.31
C ALA A 328 19.38 7.90 1.04
N ILE A 329 18.95 6.66 1.18
CA ILE A 329 18.38 5.87 0.06
C ILE A 329 17.09 6.52 -0.44
N ALA A 330 16.22 6.98 0.44
CA ALA A 330 14.99 7.68 0.07
C ALA A 330 15.27 8.99 -0.69
N ASN A 331 16.26 9.77 -0.29
CA ASN A 331 16.70 10.97 -1.02
C ASN A 331 17.18 10.62 -2.44
N ALA A 332 17.97 9.56 -2.58
CA ALA A 332 18.38 9.06 -3.89
C ALA A 332 17.18 8.57 -4.71
N MET A 333 16.23 7.87 -4.08
CA MET A 333 15.03 7.38 -4.75
C MET A 333 14.12 8.53 -5.22
N LEU A 334 13.95 9.59 -4.44
CA LEU A 334 13.21 10.78 -4.89
C LEU A 334 13.85 11.40 -6.14
N SER A 335 15.19 11.44 -6.21
CA SER A 335 15.88 11.92 -7.40
C SER A 335 15.61 11.03 -8.63
N VAL A 336 15.57 9.72 -8.46
CA VAL A 336 15.20 8.78 -9.53
C VAL A 336 13.76 9.01 -9.99
N ILE A 337 12.80 9.13 -9.05
CA ILE A 337 11.38 9.38 -9.35
C ILE A 337 11.20 10.66 -10.16
N GLU A 338 11.88 11.73 -9.76
CA GLU A 338 11.81 13.04 -10.42
C GLU A 338 12.47 13.02 -11.80
N THR A 339 13.69 12.46 -11.89
CA THR A 339 14.48 12.45 -13.14
C THR A 339 13.85 11.56 -14.21
N GLU A 340 13.30 10.45 -13.82
CA GLU A 340 12.69 9.46 -14.73
C GLU A 340 11.17 9.64 -14.89
N ASP A 341 10.58 10.66 -14.27
CA ASP A 341 9.14 10.93 -14.30
C ASP A 341 8.28 9.69 -14.02
N PHE A 342 8.41 9.13 -12.84
CA PHE A 342 7.65 7.92 -12.47
C PHE A 342 6.12 8.09 -12.57
N PRO A 343 5.53 9.22 -12.15
CA PRO A 343 4.10 9.43 -12.36
C PRO A 343 3.69 9.37 -13.82
N GLY A 344 4.41 10.05 -14.71
CA GLY A 344 4.15 10.03 -16.15
C GLY A 344 4.33 8.64 -16.76
N GLN A 345 5.41 7.95 -16.41
CA GLN A 345 5.62 6.57 -16.86
C GLN A 345 4.50 5.62 -16.39
N ALA A 346 4.09 5.72 -15.12
CA ALA A 346 3.02 4.88 -14.59
C ALA A 346 1.67 5.18 -15.24
N ALA A 347 1.38 6.44 -15.56
CA ALA A 347 0.17 6.81 -16.28
C ALA A 347 0.13 6.19 -17.68
N ASP A 348 1.20 6.30 -18.45
CA ASP A 348 1.26 5.84 -19.85
C ASP A 348 1.34 4.31 -19.94
N LYS A 349 2.29 3.70 -19.23
CA LYS A 349 2.47 2.26 -19.17
C LYS A 349 1.28 1.54 -18.54
N GLY A 350 0.68 2.17 -17.53
CA GLY A 350 -0.54 1.67 -16.90
C GLY A 350 -1.72 1.60 -17.86
N LYS A 351 -1.89 2.59 -18.72
CA LYS A 351 -2.90 2.55 -19.80
C LYS A 351 -2.63 1.38 -20.78
N ARG A 352 -1.37 1.19 -21.18
CA ARG A 352 -0.98 0.07 -22.06
C ARG A 352 -1.34 -1.27 -21.42
N LEU A 353 -0.95 -1.48 -20.16
CA LEU A 353 -1.24 -2.70 -19.42
C LEU A 353 -2.74 -2.93 -19.27
N LEU A 354 -3.48 -1.92 -18.80
CA LEU A 354 -4.92 -2.02 -18.58
C LEU A 354 -5.70 -2.30 -19.86
N ASN A 355 -5.37 -1.59 -20.95
CA ASN A 355 -6.03 -1.78 -22.23
C ASN A 355 -5.70 -3.16 -22.81
N GLY A 356 -4.44 -3.59 -22.78
CA GLY A 356 -4.05 -4.92 -23.22
C GLY A 356 -4.79 -6.03 -22.47
N LEU A 357 -4.89 -5.92 -21.15
CA LEU A 357 -5.66 -6.88 -20.34
C LEU A 357 -7.16 -6.85 -20.64
N LYS A 358 -7.75 -5.66 -20.88
CA LYS A 358 -9.15 -5.55 -21.28
C LYS A 358 -9.42 -6.17 -22.65
N ASP A 359 -8.54 -5.94 -23.60
CA ASP A 359 -8.65 -6.49 -24.94
C ASP A 359 -8.52 -8.03 -24.94
N ALA A 360 -7.58 -8.56 -24.16
CA ALA A 360 -7.33 -10.00 -24.07
C ALA A 360 -8.41 -10.74 -23.26
N LEU A 361 -8.84 -10.19 -22.13
CA LEU A 361 -9.64 -10.89 -21.12
C LEU A 361 -11.04 -10.33 -20.92
N GLY A 362 -11.31 -9.09 -21.35
CA GLY A 362 -12.55 -8.38 -21.06
C GLY A 362 -13.84 -9.04 -21.52
N ASN A 363 -13.75 -9.96 -22.50
CA ASN A 363 -14.89 -10.73 -23.01
C ASN A 363 -14.91 -12.19 -22.55
N HIS A 364 -13.95 -12.61 -21.73
CA HIS A 364 -13.91 -13.98 -21.24
C HIS A 364 -15.09 -14.26 -20.28
N PRO A 365 -15.79 -15.39 -20.41
CA PRO A 365 -17.01 -15.67 -19.60
C PRO A 365 -16.74 -15.75 -18.09
N ASN A 366 -15.52 -16.07 -17.70
CA ASN A 366 -15.12 -16.15 -16.28
C ASN A 366 -14.34 -14.91 -15.80
N VAL A 367 -14.34 -13.81 -16.54
CA VAL A 367 -13.77 -12.52 -16.11
C VAL A 367 -14.91 -11.54 -15.89
N GLY A 368 -15.11 -11.16 -14.62
CA GLY A 368 -16.14 -10.19 -14.25
C GLY A 368 -15.73 -8.76 -14.54
N GLU A 369 -14.51 -8.42 -14.18
CA GLU A 369 -13.97 -7.07 -14.35
C GLU A 369 -12.45 -7.09 -14.54
N VAL A 370 -11.97 -6.21 -15.41
CA VAL A 370 -10.57 -5.80 -15.50
C VAL A 370 -10.50 -4.32 -15.15
N ARG A 371 -9.83 -3.99 -14.07
CA ARG A 371 -9.74 -2.62 -13.52
C ARG A 371 -8.31 -2.22 -13.22
N GLY A 372 -8.07 -0.92 -13.10
CA GLY A 372 -6.74 -0.43 -12.73
C GLY A 372 -6.63 1.08 -12.76
N LEU A 373 -5.54 1.57 -12.20
CA LEU A 373 -5.14 2.97 -12.21
C LEU A 373 -3.61 3.05 -12.16
N GLY A 374 -3.01 3.73 -13.14
CA GLY A 374 -1.56 3.70 -13.29
C GLY A 374 -1.04 2.26 -13.43
N MET A 375 0.07 1.96 -12.79
CA MET A 375 0.69 0.63 -12.80
C MET A 375 0.14 -0.30 -11.68
N MET A 376 -1.18 -0.26 -11.51
CA MET A 376 -1.95 -1.18 -10.65
C MET A 376 -3.12 -1.72 -11.45
N CYS A 377 -3.21 -3.03 -11.63
CA CYS A 377 -4.33 -3.69 -12.30
C CYS A 377 -4.84 -4.88 -11.48
N GLY A 378 -6.14 -5.08 -11.51
CA GLY A 378 -6.82 -6.23 -10.93
C GLY A 378 -7.71 -6.92 -11.95
N ILE A 379 -7.69 -8.24 -11.96
CA ILE A 379 -8.55 -9.07 -12.79
C ILE A 379 -9.42 -9.89 -11.86
N GLU A 380 -10.73 -9.60 -11.90
CA GLU A 380 -11.74 -10.30 -11.11
C GLU A 380 -12.22 -11.54 -11.87
N TYR A 381 -11.90 -12.72 -11.37
CA TYR A 381 -12.43 -13.96 -11.92
C TYR A 381 -13.72 -14.36 -11.25
N VAL A 382 -14.69 -14.79 -12.03
CA VAL A 382 -16.03 -15.16 -11.59
C VAL A 382 -16.46 -16.48 -12.23
N LYS A 383 -17.39 -17.17 -11.59
CA LYS A 383 -17.94 -18.42 -12.13
C LYS A 383 -18.88 -18.14 -13.30
N ASP A 384 -19.70 -17.11 -13.18
CA ASP A 384 -20.59 -16.64 -14.22
C ASP A 384 -20.65 -15.10 -14.24
N ARG A 385 -20.18 -14.52 -15.34
CA ARG A 385 -20.16 -13.08 -15.55
C ARG A 385 -21.55 -12.44 -15.63
N SER A 386 -22.52 -13.17 -16.19
CA SER A 386 -23.88 -12.64 -16.42
C SER A 386 -24.65 -12.44 -15.14
N THR A 387 -24.42 -13.31 -14.15
CA THR A 387 -25.06 -13.28 -12.84
C THR A 387 -24.16 -12.69 -11.74
N LYS A 388 -22.89 -12.40 -12.04
CA LYS A 388 -21.82 -12.09 -11.08
C LYS A 388 -21.60 -13.20 -10.04
N GLU A 389 -21.96 -14.45 -10.38
CA GLU A 389 -21.72 -15.59 -9.48
C GLU A 389 -20.21 -15.76 -9.25
N MET A 390 -19.80 -15.69 -7.98
CA MET A 390 -18.41 -15.86 -7.57
C MET A 390 -18.07 -17.34 -7.42
N PHE A 391 -16.78 -17.68 -7.49
CA PHE A 391 -16.32 -18.98 -7.05
C PHE A 391 -16.42 -19.11 -5.53
N GLU A 392 -16.69 -20.29 -5.03
CA GLU A 392 -16.82 -20.55 -3.59
C GLU A 392 -15.90 -21.69 -3.15
N GLY A 393 -15.26 -21.51 -2.01
CA GLY A 393 -14.48 -22.54 -1.34
C GLY A 393 -13.44 -23.22 -2.25
N ALA A 394 -13.59 -24.53 -2.44
CA ALA A 394 -12.65 -25.35 -3.23
C ALA A 394 -12.73 -25.13 -4.75
N ASP A 395 -13.77 -24.48 -5.25
CA ASP A 395 -13.94 -24.18 -6.67
C ASP A 395 -13.13 -22.95 -7.12
N GLY A 396 -12.54 -22.21 -6.17
CA GLY A 396 -11.72 -21.03 -6.45
C GLY A 396 -10.58 -21.34 -7.41
N ILE A 397 -10.36 -20.42 -8.37
CA ILE A 397 -9.38 -20.60 -9.47
C ILE A 397 -8.14 -19.73 -9.31
N GLY A 398 -8.15 -18.76 -8.40
CA GLY A 398 -7.03 -17.83 -8.22
C GLY A 398 -5.68 -18.50 -8.02
N ALA A 399 -5.62 -19.53 -7.17
CA ALA A 399 -4.39 -20.30 -6.94
C ALA A 399 -3.91 -21.05 -8.18
N LYS A 400 -4.82 -21.56 -9.02
CA LYS A 400 -4.50 -22.24 -10.28
C LYS A 400 -3.93 -21.23 -11.29
N ILE A 401 -4.56 -20.07 -11.42
CA ILE A 401 -4.07 -19.00 -12.31
C ILE A 401 -2.69 -18.54 -11.86
N HIS A 402 -2.46 -18.34 -10.57
CA HIS A 402 -1.14 -18.01 -10.03
C HIS A 402 -0.10 -19.08 -10.39
N SER A 403 -0.43 -20.36 -10.27
CA SER A 403 0.46 -21.46 -10.63
C SER A 403 0.81 -21.47 -12.13
N GLU A 404 -0.19 -21.21 -12.99
CA GLU A 404 0.01 -21.13 -14.45
C GLU A 404 0.87 -19.92 -14.85
N THR A 405 0.64 -18.76 -14.26
CA THR A 405 1.47 -17.57 -14.54
C THR A 405 2.91 -17.78 -14.06
N MET A 406 3.10 -18.45 -12.93
CA MET A 406 4.43 -18.85 -12.45
C MET A 406 5.14 -19.80 -13.44
N ALA A 407 4.43 -20.79 -13.95
CA ALA A 407 4.97 -21.73 -14.94
C ALA A 407 5.34 -21.03 -16.26
N ARG A 408 4.71 -19.90 -16.57
CA ARG A 408 5.00 -19.06 -17.73
C ARG A 408 6.03 -17.96 -17.46
N GLY A 409 6.65 -17.96 -16.27
CA GLY A 409 7.73 -17.05 -15.93
C GLY A 409 7.29 -15.67 -15.38
N MET A 410 6.14 -15.59 -14.74
CA MET A 410 5.72 -14.39 -14.04
C MET A 410 5.30 -14.69 -12.59
N PHE A 411 5.88 -13.96 -11.65
CA PHE A 411 5.51 -13.99 -10.25
C PHE A 411 4.63 -12.80 -9.88
N SER A 412 3.45 -13.05 -9.29
CA SER A 412 2.58 -12.01 -8.77
C SER A 412 1.73 -12.55 -7.61
N ARG A 413 0.55 -11.98 -7.37
CA ARG A 413 -0.28 -12.34 -6.22
C ARG A 413 -1.76 -12.43 -6.58
N VAL A 414 -2.47 -13.29 -5.86
CA VAL A 414 -3.93 -13.36 -5.88
C VAL A 414 -4.50 -13.01 -4.50
N ARG A 415 -5.66 -12.37 -4.49
CA ARG A 415 -6.54 -12.23 -3.34
C ARG A 415 -7.82 -13.00 -3.65
N GLY A 416 -7.93 -14.22 -3.12
CA GLY A 416 -8.98 -15.13 -3.57
C GLY A 416 -8.90 -15.35 -5.08
N ASP A 417 -9.95 -14.98 -5.80
CA ASP A 417 -10.02 -15.07 -7.27
C ASP A 417 -9.77 -13.73 -7.98
N VAL A 418 -9.13 -12.78 -7.31
CA VAL A 418 -8.63 -11.55 -7.93
C VAL A 418 -7.14 -11.66 -8.15
N TYR A 419 -6.70 -11.60 -9.41
CA TYR A 419 -5.27 -11.53 -9.75
C TYR A 419 -4.81 -10.08 -9.75
N CYS A 420 -3.76 -9.78 -8.99
CA CYS A 420 -3.22 -8.44 -8.83
C CYS A 420 -1.91 -8.27 -9.59
N LEU A 421 -1.79 -7.17 -10.33
CA LEU A 421 -0.59 -6.77 -11.05
C LEU A 421 -0.17 -5.36 -10.65
N ALA A 422 1.10 -5.20 -10.30
CA ALA A 422 1.75 -3.93 -10.07
C ALA A 422 3.25 -4.06 -10.37
N PRO A 423 3.63 -4.27 -11.63
CA PRO A 423 5.04 -4.42 -11.99
C PRO A 423 5.83 -3.15 -11.68
N PRO A 424 7.17 -3.20 -11.61
CA PRO A 424 7.99 -2.01 -11.46
C PRO A 424 7.65 -0.94 -12.51
N ILE A 425 7.64 0.32 -12.12
CA ILE A 425 7.31 1.44 -13.03
C ILE A 425 8.29 1.50 -14.20
N VAL A 426 9.51 1.06 -13.98
CA VAL A 426 10.55 0.98 -15.02
C VAL A 426 10.38 -0.16 -16.02
N THR A 427 9.38 -1.02 -15.84
CA THR A 427 9.10 -2.14 -16.75
C THR A 427 8.98 -1.64 -18.20
N GLY A 428 9.73 -2.27 -19.12
CA GLY A 428 9.69 -1.93 -20.53
C GLY A 428 8.36 -2.33 -21.21
N GLU A 429 8.02 -1.66 -22.29
CA GLU A 429 6.76 -1.90 -23.02
C GLU A 429 6.64 -3.34 -23.52
N ASP A 430 7.72 -3.92 -24.05
CA ASP A 430 7.74 -5.32 -24.50
C ASP A 430 7.46 -6.30 -23.35
N THR A 431 7.94 -5.99 -22.16
CA THR A 431 7.66 -6.80 -20.96
C THR A 431 6.22 -6.64 -20.50
N ILE A 432 5.64 -5.43 -20.64
CA ILE A 432 4.20 -5.21 -20.38
C ILE A 432 3.36 -6.07 -21.33
N ASP A 433 3.70 -6.11 -22.61
CA ASP A 433 3.02 -6.97 -23.59
C ASP A 433 3.16 -8.45 -23.23
N GLN A 434 4.35 -8.90 -22.77
CA GLN A 434 4.54 -10.25 -22.26
C GLN A 434 3.66 -10.55 -21.03
N ILE A 435 3.46 -9.59 -20.12
CA ILE A 435 2.54 -9.75 -18.98
C ILE A 435 1.12 -10.02 -19.50
N VAL A 436 0.67 -9.27 -20.49
CA VAL A 436 -0.66 -9.46 -21.11
C VAL A 436 -0.77 -10.84 -21.77
N ASP A 437 0.27 -11.28 -22.48
CA ASP A 437 0.29 -12.58 -23.16
C ASP A 437 0.31 -13.77 -22.17
N ILE A 438 0.90 -13.59 -20.99
CA ILE A 438 0.92 -14.60 -19.93
C ILE A 438 -0.46 -14.76 -19.29
N MET A 439 -1.19 -13.67 -19.15
CA MET A 439 -2.52 -13.65 -18.52
C MET A 439 -3.61 -14.23 -19.41
#